data_d6b41875c9ef1b8326775c2d7012551f
#
_entry.id   d6b41875c9ef1b8326775c2d7012551f
#
_cell.length_a   1.000
_cell.length_b   1.000
_cell.length_c   1.000
_cell.angle_alpha   90.00
_cell.angle_beta   90.00
_cell.angle_gamma   90.00
#
_symmetry.space_group_name_H-M   'P 1'
#
loop_
_entity.id
_entity.type
_entity.pdbx_description
1 polymer ?
#
loop_
_entity_poly.entity_id
_entity_poly.type
_entity_poly.pdbx_seq_one_letter_code
_entity_poly.pdbx_strand_id
1 'polypeptide(L)'
;MPLCVAQGTSTLVRTAATTKSIAVWCGSPVEMTSAFARLLRNGEIDHQDFRLALARLTELRRRWIEVQLTAVLRELAVAALQRHPLRAGDAMQLAAALVWSKQLPRKRLFVCFDGRLAEAASKEGFSVQTV
;
A
#
# COMPACT_ATOMS: atom_id res chain seq x y z
N MET A 1 -1.40 -0.66 0.19
CA MET A 1 -0.39 -0.24 -0.80
C MET A 1 0.89 0.11 -0.12
N PRO A 2 2.01 -0.52 -0.46
CA PRO A 2 3.28 -0.14 0.11
C PRO A 2 3.74 1.18 -0.51
N LEU A 3 3.23 2.27 -0.03
CA LEU A 3 3.57 3.61 -0.52
C LEU A 3 4.94 4.07 -0.08
N CYS A 4 5.84 3.15 0.27
CA CYS A 4 6.89 3.65 1.11
C CYS A 4 8.16 2.96 1.12
N VAL A 5 8.72 2.81 0.01
CA VAL A 5 10.15 2.64 -0.02
C VAL A 5 10.75 4.00 -0.36
N ALA A 6 11.77 4.40 0.34
CA ALA A 6 12.37 5.73 0.16
C ALA A 6 12.72 6.03 -1.30
N GLN A 7 13.10 5.01 -2.06
CA GLN A 7 13.49 5.14 -3.46
C GLN A 7 12.32 5.46 -4.39
N GLY A 8 11.12 4.99 -4.06
CA GLY A 8 9.93 5.25 -4.85
C GLY A 8 9.08 6.40 -4.33
N THR A 9 9.44 6.98 -3.19
CA THR A 9 8.61 7.93 -2.47
C THR A 9 8.22 9.14 -3.33
N SER A 10 9.14 9.69 -4.11
CA SER A 10 8.86 10.87 -4.92
C SER A 10 7.85 10.58 -6.04
N THR A 11 7.95 9.42 -6.69
CA THR A 11 6.99 8.98 -7.71
C THR A 11 5.63 8.73 -7.09
N LEU A 12 5.61 8.08 -5.93
CA LEU A 12 4.38 7.80 -5.21
C LEU A 12 3.70 9.06 -4.71
N VAL A 13 4.47 10.01 -4.17
CA VAL A 13 3.93 11.29 -3.73
C VAL A 13 3.31 12.03 -4.90
N ARG A 14 3.95 12.01 -6.08
CA ARG A 14 3.38 12.61 -7.27
C ARG A 14 2.11 11.90 -7.73
N THR A 15 2.10 10.58 -7.75
CA THR A 15 0.92 9.78 -8.08
C THR A 15 -0.20 10.08 -7.11
N ALA A 16 0.11 10.11 -5.81
CA ALA A 16 -0.85 10.46 -4.77
C ALA A 16 -1.40 11.86 -4.92
N ALA A 17 -0.55 12.83 -5.26
CA ALA A 17 -0.95 14.22 -5.42
C ALA A 17 -1.89 14.43 -6.62
N THR A 18 -1.79 13.59 -7.66
CA THR A 18 -2.64 13.68 -8.84
C THR A 18 -3.92 12.86 -8.72
N THR A 19 -4.00 11.97 -7.75
CA THR A 19 -5.15 11.10 -7.53
C THR A 19 -6.13 11.75 -6.56
N LYS A 20 -7.41 11.82 -6.92
CA LYS A 20 -8.45 12.47 -6.11
C LYS A 20 -8.71 11.75 -4.78
N SER A 21 -8.55 10.44 -4.74
CA SER A 21 -8.67 9.67 -3.50
C SER A 21 -7.78 8.45 -3.54
N ILE A 22 -7.17 8.15 -2.40
CA ILE A 22 -6.32 6.99 -2.20
C ILE A 22 -6.88 6.23 -1.02
N ALA A 23 -7.06 4.93 -1.20
CA ALA A 23 -7.45 4.04 -0.12
C ALA A 23 -6.29 3.12 0.24
N VAL A 24 -6.05 2.96 1.53
CA VAL A 24 -5.06 2.05 2.09
C VAL A 24 -5.70 1.27 3.24
N TRP A 25 -5.16 0.11 3.60
CA TRP A 25 -5.66 -0.54 4.79
C TRP A 25 -5.09 0.12 6.05
N CYS A 26 -5.78 -0.01 7.17
CA CYS A 26 -5.44 0.72 8.39
C CYS A 26 -4.07 0.39 8.97
N GLY A 27 -3.47 -0.73 8.58
CA GLY A 27 -2.11 -1.10 8.96
C GLY A 27 -1.02 -0.46 8.12
N SER A 28 -1.34 0.21 7.02
CA SER A 28 -0.35 0.80 6.13
C SER A 28 0.61 1.78 6.83
N PRO A 29 0.17 2.68 7.70
CA PRO A 29 1.12 3.56 8.40
C PRO A 29 2.18 2.79 9.20
N VAL A 30 1.78 1.68 9.80
CA VAL A 30 2.70 0.83 10.57
C VAL A 30 3.69 0.14 9.65
N GLU A 31 3.22 -0.43 8.55
CA GLU A 31 4.08 -1.09 7.57
C GLU A 31 5.08 -0.12 6.96
N MET A 32 4.62 1.07 6.62
CA MET A 32 5.46 2.12 6.06
C MET A 32 6.55 2.57 7.03
N THR A 33 6.17 2.85 8.27
CA THR A 33 7.12 3.24 9.32
C THR A 33 8.13 2.13 9.57
N SER A 34 7.68 0.88 9.56
CA SER A 34 8.57 -0.29 9.68
C SER A 34 9.60 -0.34 8.57
N ALA A 35 9.20 -0.07 7.34
CA ALA A 35 10.10 -0.04 6.20
C ALA A 35 11.15 1.08 6.35
N PHE A 36 10.74 2.28 6.74
CA PHE A 36 11.66 3.41 6.97
C PHE A 36 12.64 3.10 8.11
N ALA A 37 12.14 2.54 9.20
CA ALA A 37 12.97 2.17 10.34
C ALA A 37 14.04 1.13 9.96
N ARG A 38 13.69 0.19 9.09
CA ARG A 38 14.62 -0.81 8.58
C ARG A 38 15.72 -0.17 7.73
N LEU A 39 15.36 0.76 6.84
CA LEU A 39 16.33 1.51 6.04
C LEU A 39 17.31 2.29 6.93
N LEU A 40 16.78 2.91 7.98
CA LEU A 40 17.60 3.64 8.95
C LEU A 40 18.57 2.70 9.67
N ARG A 41 18.10 1.58 10.17
CA ARG A 41 18.95 0.59 10.87
C ARG A 41 20.03 0.02 9.97
N ASN A 42 19.73 -0.14 8.68
CA ASN A 42 20.69 -0.67 7.71
C ASN A 42 21.65 0.39 7.17
N GLY A 43 21.54 1.63 7.61
CA GLY A 43 22.39 2.72 7.15
C GLY A 43 22.11 3.19 5.73
N GLU A 44 20.99 2.81 5.14
CA GLU A 44 20.61 3.21 3.79
C GLU A 44 20.03 4.61 3.74
N ILE A 45 19.52 5.10 4.86
CA ILE A 45 19.10 6.49 5.03
C ILE A 45 19.60 7.00 6.39
N ASP A 46 19.72 8.31 6.53
CA ASP A 46 20.12 8.94 7.78
C ASP A 46 18.87 9.39 8.60
N HIS A 47 19.11 9.93 9.79
CA HIS A 47 18.01 10.37 10.67
C HIS A 47 17.20 11.50 10.06
N GLN A 48 17.83 12.37 9.28
CA GLN A 48 17.13 13.46 8.60
C GLN A 48 16.18 12.91 7.54
N ASP A 49 16.66 11.96 6.74
CA ASP A 49 15.83 11.28 5.73
C ASP A 49 14.65 10.57 6.38
N PHE A 50 14.90 9.93 7.51
CA PHE A 50 13.86 9.25 8.28
C PHE A 50 12.77 10.22 8.74
N ARG A 51 13.17 11.35 9.30
CA ARG A 51 12.21 12.39 9.73
C ARG A 51 11.41 12.95 8.56
N LEU A 52 12.07 13.17 7.41
CA LEU A 52 11.38 13.62 6.19
C LEU A 52 10.37 12.59 5.69
N ALA A 53 10.73 11.31 5.73
CA ALA A 53 9.83 10.22 5.33
C ALA A 53 8.60 10.20 6.22
N LEU A 54 8.78 10.32 7.53
CA LEU A 54 7.65 10.38 8.48
C LEU A 54 6.76 11.59 8.25
N ALA A 55 7.37 12.75 7.95
CA ALA A 55 6.61 13.96 7.64
C ALA A 55 5.76 13.79 6.37
N ARG A 56 6.32 13.18 5.33
CA ARG A 56 5.59 12.87 4.10
C ARG A 56 4.46 11.89 4.34
N LEU A 57 4.70 10.89 5.17
CA LEU A 57 3.66 9.94 5.57
C LEU A 57 2.51 10.66 6.26
N THR A 58 2.80 11.58 7.18
CA THR A 58 1.79 12.38 7.87
C THR A 58 0.94 13.18 6.87
N GLU A 59 1.58 13.80 5.87
CA GLU A 59 0.87 14.54 4.83
C GLU A 59 -0.03 13.63 3.99
N LEU A 60 0.45 12.45 3.60
CA LEU A 60 -0.35 11.49 2.84
C LEU A 60 -1.57 11.03 3.64
N ARG A 61 -1.39 10.80 4.95
CA ARG A 61 -2.48 10.33 5.82
C ARG A 61 -3.63 11.32 5.92
N ARG A 62 -3.38 12.59 5.69
CA ARG A 62 -4.44 13.61 5.65
C ARG A 62 -5.34 13.49 4.43
N ARG A 63 -4.84 12.84 3.37
CA ARG A 63 -5.50 12.78 2.07
C ARG A 63 -6.09 11.42 1.76
N TRP A 64 -5.60 10.37 2.39
CA TRP A 64 -6.04 9.02 2.07
C TRP A 64 -7.21 8.57 2.95
N ILE A 65 -7.87 7.51 2.51
CA ILE A 65 -8.93 6.84 3.26
C ILE A 65 -8.34 5.55 3.82
N GLU A 66 -8.47 5.33 5.12
CA GLU A 66 -8.03 4.09 5.74
C GLU A 66 -9.20 3.10 5.78
N VAL A 67 -9.02 1.97 5.13
CA VAL A 67 -9.98 0.87 5.18
C VAL A 67 -9.72 0.09 6.46
N GLN A 68 -10.72 0.04 7.34
CA GLN A 68 -10.57 -0.59 8.64
C GLN A 68 -10.62 -2.13 8.52
N LEU A 69 -9.97 -2.78 9.47
CA LEU A 69 -9.99 -4.24 9.55
C LEU A 69 -11.37 -4.70 10.03
N THR A 70 -12.11 -5.23 9.10
CA THR A 70 -13.43 -5.83 9.37
C THR A 70 -13.38 -7.33 9.13
N ALA A 71 -14.43 -8.04 9.52
CA ALA A 71 -14.55 -9.45 9.22
C ALA A 71 -14.52 -9.71 7.70
N VAL A 72 -15.19 -8.86 6.93
CA VAL A 72 -15.20 -8.98 5.45
C VAL A 72 -13.78 -8.83 4.88
N LEU A 73 -13.04 -7.81 5.33
CA LEU A 73 -11.66 -7.60 4.87
C LEU A 73 -10.79 -8.79 5.23
N ARG A 74 -10.90 -9.29 6.44
CA ARG A 74 -10.13 -10.45 6.89
C ARG A 74 -10.39 -11.68 6.02
N GLU A 75 -11.66 -11.96 5.73
CA GLU A 75 -12.03 -13.11 4.90
C GLU A 75 -11.51 -12.96 3.46
N LEU A 76 -11.56 -11.77 2.91
CA LEU A 76 -10.97 -11.49 1.59
C LEU A 76 -9.46 -11.69 1.58
N ALA A 77 -8.78 -11.29 2.65
CA ALA A 77 -7.33 -11.49 2.79
C ALA A 77 -6.99 -12.98 2.88
N VAL A 78 -7.73 -13.74 3.68
CA VAL A 78 -7.56 -15.20 3.80
C VAL A 78 -7.75 -15.85 2.44
N ALA A 79 -8.79 -15.47 1.70
CA ALA A 79 -9.04 -16.00 0.37
C ALA A 79 -7.91 -15.63 -0.62
N ALA A 80 -7.41 -14.41 -0.56
CA ALA A 80 -6.31 -13.95 -1.42
C ALA A 80 -5.03 -14.77 -1.18
N LEU A 81 -4.75 -15.11 0.08
CA LEU A 81 -3.58 -15.96 0.42
C LEU A 81 -3.70 -17.36 -0.16
N GLN A 82 -4.90 -17.85 -0.37
CA GLN A 82 -5.12 -19.16 -0.98
C GLN A 82 -4.96 -19.13 -2.50
N ARG A 83 -5.14 -17.97 -3.12
CA ARG A 83 -5.07 -17.81 -4.58
C ARG A 83 -3.73 -17.30 -5.08
N HIS A 84 -3.01 -16.55 -4.25
CA HIS A 84 -1.80 -15.83 -4.66
C HIS A 84 -0.65 -16.05 -3.69
N PRO A 85 0.61 -16.07 -4.16
CA PRO A 85 1.78 -16.20 -3.30
C PRO A 85 2.13 -14.86 -2.64
N LEU A 86 1.33 -14.45 -1.66
CA LEU A 86 1.45 -13.18 -0.95
C LEU A 86 1.85 -13.38 0.50
N ARG A 87 2.46 -12.36 1.08
CA ARG A 87 2.60 -12.26 2.52
C ARG A 87 1.31 -11.69 3.13
N ALA A 88 1.16 -11.85 4.43
CA ALA A 88 -0.05 -11.41 5.13
C ALA A 88 -0.35 -9.92 4.93
N GLY A 89 0.67 -9.05 5.04
CA GLY A 89 0.49 -7.62 4.83
C GLY A 89 0.02 -7.28 3.42
N ASP A 90 0.56 -7.96 2.40
CA ASP A 90 0.16 -7.77 1.01
C ASP A 90 -1.29 -8.23 0.78
N ALA A 91 -1.66 -9.34 1.41
CA ALA A 91 -3.03 -9.83 1.34
C ALA A 91 -4.01 -8.85 1.96
N MET A 92 -3.63 -8.20 3.08
CA MET A 92 -4.45 -7.17 3.73
C MET A 92 -4.61 -5.95 2.83
N GLN A 93 -3.54 -5.53 2.16
CA GLN A 93 -3.59 -4.42 1.21
C GLN A 93 -4.52 -4.72 0.03
N LEU A 94 -4.40 -5.90 -0.54
CA LEU A 94 -5.26 -6.34 -1.64
C LEU A 94 -6.71 -6.43 -1.19
N ALA A 95 -6.95 -7.00 -0.02
CA ALA A 95 -8.29 -7.09 0.55
C ALA A 95 -8.91 -5.71 0.79
N ALA A 96 -8.13 -4.76 1.29
CA ALA A 96 -8.58 -3.39 1.48
C ALA A 96 -9.00 -2.74 0.17
N ALA A 97 -8.22 -2.95 -0.89
CA ALA A 97 -8.56 -2.46 -2.21
C ALA A 97 -9.87 -3.08 -2.73
N LEU A 98 -10.07 -4.37 -2.50
CA LEU A 98 -11.30 -5.05 -2.88
C LEU A 98 -12.51 -4.52 -2.10
N VAL A 99 -12.36 -4.28 -0.80
CA VAL A 99 -13.43 -3.68 0.02
C VAL A 99 -13.77 -2.29 -0.47
N TRP A 100 -12.74 -1.46 -0.68
CA TRP A 100 -12.93 -0.07 -1.12
C TRP A 100 -13.59 0.02 -2.49
N SER A 101 -13.23 -0.87 -3.40
CA SER A 101 -13.83 -0.93 -4.74
C SER A 101 -15.16 -1.70 -4.75
N LYS A 102 -15.67 -2.12 -3.59
CA LYS A 102 -16.87 -2.96 -3.44
C LYS A 102 -16.79 -4.25 -4.25
N GLN A 103 -15.58 -4.82 -4.28
CA GLN A 103 -15.24 -6.02 -5.04
C GLN A 103 -15.44 -5.86 -6.57
N LEU A 104 -15.41 -4.61 -7.05
CA LEU A 104 -15.48 -4.27 -8.46
C LEU A 104 -14.20 -3.56 -8.88
N PRO A 105 -13.08 -4.32 -9.04
CA PRO A 105 -11.76 -3.72 -9.27
C PRO A 105 -11.58 -3.14 -10.68
N ARG A 106 -12.47 -3.43 -11.58
CA ARG A 106 -12.35 -2.98 -12.99
C ARG A 106 -12.21 -1.47 -13.07
N LYS A 107 -11.20 -1.00 -13.80
CA LYS A 107 -10.87 0.41 -13.98
C LYS A 107 -10.39 1.12 -12.70
N ARG A 108 -10.13 0.38 -11.62
CA ARG A 108 -9.53 0.92 -10.41
C ARG A 108 -8.02 0.75 -10.46
N LEU A 109 -7.28 1.81 -10.14
CA LEU A 109 -5.83 1.78 -10.16
C LEU A 109 -5.29 1.22 -8.84
N PHE A 110 -4.42 0.23 -8.94
CA PHE A 110 -3.69 -0.33 -7.81
C PHE A 110 -2.20 -0.01 -7.98
N VAL A 111 -1.62 0.67 -7.02
CA VAL A 111 -0.21 1.09 -7.06
C VAL A 111 0.58 0.31 -6.03
N CYS A 112 1.68 -0.33 -6.45
CA CYS A 112 2.53 -1.09 -5.55
C CYS A 112 3.96 -1.19 -6.09
N PHE A 113 4.89 -1.64 -5.23
CA PHE A 113 6.27 -1.93 -5.62
C PHE A 113 6.54 -3.40 -5.85
N ASP A 114 5.84 -4.24 -5.13
CA ASP A 114 6.10 -5.68 -5.11
C ASP A 114 5.48 -6.33 -6.33
N GLY A 115 6.30 -7.07 -7.09
CA GLY A 115 5.84 -7.77 -8.30
C GLY A 115 4.79 -8.85 -8.02
N ARG A 116 4.87 -9.52 -6.87
CA ARG A 116 3.88 -10.54 -6.49
C ARG A 116 2.53 -9.92 -6.19
N LEU A 117 2.54 -8.80 -5.48
CA LEU A 117 1.32 -8.05 -5.18
C LEU A 117 0.73 -7.44 -6.47
N ALA A 118 1.58 -6.91 -7.35
CA ALA A 118 1.16 -6.39 -8.64
C ALA A 118 0.47 -7.46 -9.48
N GLU A 119 1.06 -8.66 -9.55
CA GLU A 119 0.48 -9.77 -10.29
C GLU A 119 -0.86 -10.20 -9.70
N ALA A 120 -0.93 -10.32 -8.39
CA ALA A 120 -2.16 -10.69 -7.70
C ALA A 120 -3.27 -9.64 -7.96
N ALA A 121 -2.96 -8.36 -7.83
CA ALA A 121 -3.92 -7.29 -8.08
C ALA A 121 -4.41 -7.29 -9.53
N SER A 122 -3.50 -7.54 -10.48
CA SER A 122 -3.87 -7.66 -11.90
C SER A 122 -4.83 -8.83 -12.12
N LYS A 123 -4.56 -9.98 -11.51
CA LYS A 123 -5.42 -11.15 -11.62
C LYS A 123 -6.80 -10.93 -10.99
N GLU A 124 -6.88 -10.08 -9.96
CA GLU A 124 -8.16 -9.69 -9.35
C GLU A 124 -8.92 -8.67 -10.18
N GLY A 125 -8.32 -8.11 -11.21
CA GLY A 125 -8.98 -7.20 -12.16
C GLY A 125 -8.60 -5.73 -12.03
N PHE A 126 -7.68 -5.38 -11.12
CA PHE A 126 -7.21 -4.01 -11.00
C PHE A 126 -6.32 -3.61 -12.18
N SER A 127 -6.33 -2.33 -12.50
CA SER A 127 -5.32 -1.72 -13.35
C SER A 127 -4.10 -1.44 -12.47
N VAL A 128 -2.95 -2.01 -12.78
CA VAL A 128 -1.80 -1.99 -11.88
C VAL A 128 -0.71 -1.06 -12.41
N GLN A 129 -0.19 -0.22 -11.53
CA GLN A 129 1.00 0.58 -11.76
C GLN A 129 2.06 0.18 -10.75
N THR A 130 3.19 -0.31 -11.22
CA THR A 130 4.36 -0.57 -10.39
C THR A 130 5.30 0.63 -10.39
N VAL A 131 5.94 0.87 -9.26
CA VAL A 131 6.82 2.02 -9.06
C VAL A 131 8.22 1.57 -8.71
#